data_45c1ec7bd572b3084d702fded4d1fda3
#
_entry.id   45c1ec7bd572b3084d702fded4d1fda3
#
_cell.length_a   1.000
_cell.length_b   1.000
_cell.length_c   1.000
_cell.angle_alpha   90.00
_cell.angle_beta   90.00
_cell.angle_gamma   90.00
#
_symmetry.space_group_name_H-M   'P 1'
#
loop_
_entity.id
_entity.type
_entity.pdbx_description
1 polymer ?
#
loop_
_entity_poly.entity_id
_entity_poly.type
_entity_poly.pdbx_seq_one_letter_code
_entity_poly.pdbx_strand_id
1 'polypeptide(L)'
;MRSITISGTNNGFIDLMKIKVAARHISYRTLFHTILILAFLLPFVFILTALVTLEDCLGRRLGPRLLGRVDDSGRLVKDFYKILNEVKTGEIPANLKLPDSFDQLVSDMKNNQYDAKTFAFMLRGMMEKFEREVRESKFAELMNKHFAASSIPKGIHCLSLRLTDEYSSNAHARKQLPPPELLPLLSDNSYHHFILSTDNILAASVVVNSAVQSSLKPEKIVFHVITDKKTYAGMHSWFALNSASPAVVEIKGIHQFDWLTRENVPVLEALFPNLEKVVFLDDDVVIQRDLSPLWEIDLEGKVNGAVETCRGEDDWVMSKHFRNYFNFSHPLVKEHLNPDECAWAYGMNIFDLGAWRRTNIRETYHSWLKENLRSNLTMWKLGTLPPALIAFKGHVHPIDPYWHMLGLGYQNNTDIESLKKAAVIHYNGQSKPWLPIGFERLRPFWTKYVNYSSDFVRNCHILES
;
A
#
# COMPACT_ATOMS: atom_id res chain seq x y z
N MET A 1 2.30 33.81 -8.85
CA MET A 1 2.13 34.93 -7.87
C MET A 1 0.80 34.77 -7.17
N ARG A 2 0.80 34.35 -5.93
CA ARG A 2 -0.37 34.44 -5.03
C ARG A 2 0.12 35.05 -3.73
N SER A 3 -0.39 36.24 -3.43
CA SER A 3 -0.15 36.93 -2.19
C SER A 3 -1.18 36.45 -1.14
N ILE A 4 -0.71 36.03 0.03
CA ILE A 4 -1.56 35.77 1.18
C ILE A 4 -1.53 37.02 2.02
N THR A 5 -2.68 37.67 2.14
CA THR A 5 -2.88 38.82 3.02
C THR A 5 -3.51 38.30 4.30
N ILE A 6 -2.81 38.41 5.42
CA ILE A 6 -3.39 38.19 6.75
C ILE A 6 -3.68 39.55 7.36
N SER A 7 -4.94 39.86 7.58
CA SER A 7 -5.36 41.05 8.33
C SER A 7 -5.44 40.68 9.81
N GLY A 8 -4.63 41.34 10.61
CA GLY A 8 -4.69 41.27 12.06
C GLY A 8 -4.83 42.67 12.63
N THR A 9 -5.80 42.88 13.48
CA THR A 9 -6.09 44.10 14.18
C THR A 9 -5.16 44.34 15.36
N ASN A 10 -4.52 45.48 15.33
CA ASN A 10 -3.98 46.33 16.42
C ASN A 10 -3.01 45.77 17.48
N ASN A 11 -1.88 46.41 17.41
CA ASN A 11 -0.89 46.86 18.38
C ASN A 11 0.41 46.07 18.47
N GLY A 12 1.46 46.71 17.96
CA GLY A 12 2.84 46.41 18.26
C GLY A 12 3.70 46.18 16.99
N PHE A 13 4.41 47.22 16.66
CA PHE A 13 5.42 47.28 15.62
C PHE A 13 6.31 46.03 15.56
N ILE A 14 6.23 45.27 14.47
CA ILE A 14 7.36 44.52 13.93
C ILE A 14 7.27 44.59 12.42
N ASP A 15 8.27 45.25 11.83
CA ASP A 15 8.48 45.34 10.41
C ASP A 15 8.85 43.95 9.84
N LEU A 16 7.91 43.29 9.15
CA LEU A 16 8.16 42.01 8.51
C LEU A 16 8.72 42.24 7.13
N MET A 17 10.03 41.97 7.01
CA MET A 17 10.76 41.86 5.76
C MET A 17 9.96 41.07 4.74
N LYS A 18 9.67 41.68 3.59
CA LYS A 18 9.11 41.00 2.40
C LYS A 18 10.15 40.07 1.81
N ILE A 19 10.08 38.78 2.13
CA ILE A 19 10.87 37.77 1.45
C ILE A 19 10.13 37.40 0.16
N LYS A 20 10.68 37.79 -0.99
CA LYS A 20 10.30 37.25 -2.30
C LYS A 20 10.85 35.85 -2.40
N VAL A 21 10.00 34.85 -2.17
CA VAL A 21 10.35 33.45 -2.46
C VAL A 21 10.13 33.21 -3.96
N ALA A 22 11.19 33.13 -4.71
CA ALA A 22 11.17 32.58 -6.06
C ALA A 22 10.90 31.06 -5.93
N ALA A 23 9.79 30.59 -6.47
CA ALA A 23 9.48 29.17 -6.53
C ALA A 23 10.50 28.46 -7.42
N ARG A 24 11.62 28.00 -6.86
CA ARG A 24 12.45 26.95 -7.43
C ARG A 24 11.79 25.62 -7.06
N HIS A 25 11.58 24.78 -8.04
CA HIS A 25 11.25 23.36 -7.83
C HIS A 25 12.30 22.75 -6.91
N ILE A 26 11.99 22.66 -5.64
CA ILE A 26 12.82 21.93 -4.67
C ILE A 26 12.54 20.45 -4.93
N SER A 27 13.56 19.73 -5.39
CA SER A 27 13.49 18.28 -5.54
C SER A 27 13.05 17.66 -4.20
N TYR A 28 12.17 16.67 -4.27
CA TYR A 28 11.68 15.92 -3.10
C TYR A 28 12.84 15.36 -2.26
N ARG A 29 13.93 14.99 -2.90
CA ARG A 29 15.22 14.62 -2.29
C ARG A 29 15.77 15.72 -1.39
N THR A 30 15.73 16.95 -1.87
CA THR A 30 16.22 18.12 -1.10
C THR A 30 15.31 18.40 0.09
N LEU A 31 14.00 18.28 -0.09
CA LEU A 31 13.00 18.45 1.00
C LEU A 31 13.17 17.36 2.05
N PHE A 32 13.32 16.10 1.65
CA PHE A 32 13.52 14.96 2.54
C PHE A 32 14.84 15.08 3.32
N HIS A 33 15.94 15.44 2.64
CA HIS A 33 17.22 15.69 3.31
C HIS A 33 17.14 16.90 4.25
N THR A 34 16.40 17.93 3.88
CA THR A 34 16.19 19.09 4.76
C THR A 34 15.37 18.74 5.99
N ILE A 35 14.32 17.90 5.84
CA ILE A 35 13.52 17.38 6.96
C ILE A 35 14.35 16.43 7.83
N LEU A 36 15.16 15.59 7.23
CA LEU A 36 16.05 14.66 7.95
C LEU A 36 17.15 15.42 8.71
N ILE A 37 17.75 16.45 8.09
CA ILE A 37 18.71 17.35 8.73
C ILE A 37 18.04 18.17 9.83
N LEU A 38 16.82 18.68 9.61
CA LEU A 38 16.03 19.36 10.64
C LEU A 38 15.65 18.41 11.78
N ALA A 39 15.21 17.19 11.49
CA ALA A 39 14.91 16.18 12.50
C ALA A 39 16.16 15.74 13.28
N PHE A 40 17.34 15.78 12.64
CA PHE A 40 18.61 15.52 13.30
C PHE A 40 19.14 16.73 14.06
N LEU A 41 18.89 17.96 13.57
CA LEU A 41 19.34 19.20 14.20
C LEU A 41 18.36 19.69 15.31
N LEU A 42 17.06 19.35 15.24
CA LEU A 42 16.10 19.75 16.25
C LEU A 42 16.49 19.27 17.67
N PRO A 43 16.92 18.02 17.88
CA PRO A 43 17.46 17.61 19.18
C PRO A 43 18.69 18.43 19.62
N PHE A 44 19.56 18.80 18.67
CA PHE A 44 20.74 19.64 18.96
C PHE A 44 20.36 21.08 19.30
N VAL A 45 19.38 21.67 18.63
CA VAL A 45 18.86 23.00 18.95
C VAL A 45 18.16 22.97 20.32
N PHE A 46 17.41 21.89 20.63
CA PHE A 46 16.82 21.70 21.96
C PHE A 46 17.88 21.54 23.05
N ILE A 47 18.94 20.78 22.79
CA ILE A 47 20.06 20.62 23.71
C ILE A 47 20.81 21.96 23.87
N LEU A 48 21.00 22.73 22.81
CA LEU A 48 21.67 24.04 22.85
C LEU A 48 20.83 25.07 23.62
N THR A 49 19.51 25.11 23.41
CA THR A 49 18.60 25.99 24.19
C THR A 49 18.53 25.57 25.66
N ALA A 50 18.55 24.26 25.93
CA ALA A 50 18.63 23.77 27.30
C ALA A 50 19.96 24.13 27.96
N LEU A 51 21.08 24.09 27.23
CA LEU A 51 22.41 24.48 27.70
C LEU A 51 22.52 25.99 27.93
N VAL A 52 21.98 26.83 27.05
CA VAL A 52 21.94 28.29 27.24
C VAL A 52 21.09 28.66 28.47
N THR A 53 19.98 27.95 28.70
CA THR A 53 19.17 28.15 29.93
C THR A 53 19.85 27.62 31.19
N LEU A 54 20.65 26.55 31.08
CA LEU A 54 21.50 26.06 32.17
C LEU A 54 22.63 27.05 32.48
N GLU A 55 23.26 27.65 31.47
CA GLU A 55 24.26 28.72 31.65
C GLU A 55 23.65 29.96 32.35
N ASP A 56 22.44 30.37 31.99
CA ASP A 56 21.74 31.48 32.66
C ASP A 56 21.39 31.16 34.13
N CYS A 57 21.10 29.90 34.46
CA CYS A 57 20.85 29.46 35.80
C CYS A 57 22.14 29.28 36.66
N LEU A 58 23.21 28.75 36.01
CA LEU A 58 24.54 28.57 36.68
C LEU A 58 25.30 29.91 36.78
N GLY A 59 25.17 30.80 35.79
CA GLY A 59 25.85 32.10 35.73
C GLY A 59 25.42 33.04 36.86
N ARG A 60 24.27 32.85 37.48
CA ARG A 60 23.81 33.62 38.68
C ARG A 60 24.44 33.14 40.00
N ARG A 61 25.04 31.97 40.02
CA ARG A 61 25.73 31.42 41.24
C ARG A 61 27.24 31.49 41.18
N LEU A 62 27.82 31.69 40.01
CA LEU A 62 29.29 31.76 39.83
C LEU A 62 29.58 33.12 39.19
N GLY A 63 30.20 34.01 39.95
CA GLY A 63 30.54 35.38 39.53
C GLY A 63 31.30 35.49 38.21
N PRO A 64 31.59 36.71 37.70
CA PRO A 64 31.87 37.02 36.30
C PRO A 64 33.30 36.60 35.79
N ARG A 65 33.71 35.36 36.04
CA ARG A 65 35.04 34.82 35.65
C ARG A 65 35.10 33.69 34.65
N LEU A 66 33.98 33.33 34.01
CA LEU A 66 33.88 32.17 33.06
C LEU A 66 33.42 32.54 31.64
N LEU A 67 33.69 33.74 31.17
CA LEU A 67 33.59 34.10 29.75
C LEU A 67 34.95 33.88 29.07
N GLY A 68 35.34 32.62 28.90
CA GLY A 68 36.60 32.29 28.20
C GLY A 68 36.71 30.82 27.90
N ARG A 69 36.14 30.38 26.79
CA ARG A 69 36.61 29.32 25.88
C ARG A 69 35.45 28.49 25.28
N VAL A 70 35.46 28.40 23.99
CA VAL A 70 34.59 27.53 23.12
C VAL A 70 34.73 26.04 23.46
N ASP A 71 35.63 25.65 24.34
CA ASP A 71 35.93 24.27 24.76
C ASP A 71 35.00 23.76 25.90
N ASP A 72 34.32 24.66 26.64
CA ASP A 72 33.50 24.28 27.77
C ASP A 72 32.07 23.80 27.38
N SER A 73 31.54 24.26 26.26
CA SER A 73 30.23 23.80 25.79
C SER A 73 30.24 22.33 25.41
N GLY A 74 31.32 21.84 24.79
CA GLY A 74 31.51 20.44 24.44
C GLY A 74 31.65 19.51 25.67
N ARG A 75 32.22 20.01 26.77
CA ARG A 75 32.31 19.30 28.04
C ARG A 75 30.96 19.21 28.73
N LEU A 76 30.23 20.33 28.81
CA LEU A 76 28.89 20.39 29.40
C LEU A 76 27.92 19.45 28.69
N VAL A 77 27.97 19.38 27.34
CA VAL A 77 27.17 18.44 26.55
C VAL A 77 27.51 16.98 26.90
N LYS A 78 28.81 16.65 26.97
CA LYS A 78 29.26 15.28 27.33
C LYS A 78 28.86 14.91 28.77
N ASP A 79 29.01 15.83 29.70
CA ASP A 79 28.65 15.59 31.11
C ASP A 79 27.12 15.44 31.26
N PHE A 80 26.33 16.24 30.52
CA PHE A 80 24.88 16.09 30.51
C PHE A 80 24.45 14.75 29.88
N TYR A 81 25.05 14.33 28.75
CA TYR A 81 24.79 13.01 28.16
C TYR A 81 25.15 11.87 29.11
N LYS A 82 26.25 12.02 29.87
CA LYS A 82 26.65 11.04 30.87
C LYS A 82 25.57 10.94 31.96
N ILE A 83 25.12 12.08 32.50
CA ILE A 83 24.05 12.12 33.49
C ILE A 83 22.74 11.51 32.93
N LEU A 84 22.36 11.86 31.71
CA LEU A 84 21.17 11.36 31.03
C LEU A 84 21.20 9.83 30.86
N ASN A 85 22.38 9.26 30.58
CA ASN A 85 22.57 7.81 30.41
C ASN A 85 22.69 7.06 31.75
N GLU A 86 23.18 7.73 32.80
CA GLU A 86 23.31 7.18 34.15
C GLU A 86 21.96 7.14 34.89
N VAL A 87 21.00 7.98 34.46
CA VAL A 87 19.63 7.99 35.04
C VAL A 87 18.87 6.75 34.55
N LYS A 88 18.72 5.77 35.45
CA LYS A 88 17.95 4.56 35.15
C LYS A 88 16.44 4.82 35.22
N THR A 89 15.71 4.21 34.30
CA THR A 89 14.24 4.11 34.31
C THR A 89 13.77 3.50 35.63
N GLY A 90 12.87 4.16 36.31
CA GLY A 90 12.30 3.67 37.59
C GLY A 90 12.77 4.42 38.84
N GLU A 91 13.78 5.30 38.74
CA GLU A 91 14.22 6.16 39.83
C GLU A 91 13.52 7.53 39.89
N ILE A 92 12.46 7.75 39.05
CA ILE A 92 11.70 8.99 39.10
C ILE A 92 10.91 9.01 40.42
N PRO A 93 11.13 9.99 41.29
CA PRO A 93 10.37 10.09 42.52
C PRO A 93 8.88 10.14 42.23
N ALA A 94 8.07 9.32 42.89
CA ALA A 94 6.64 9.17 42.64
C ALA A 94 5.83 10.48 42.83
N ASN A 95 6.42 11.46 43.45
CA ASN A 95 5.85 12.81 43.71
C ASN A 95 6.27 13.84 42.66
N LEU A 96 7.09 13.49 41.67
CA LEU A 96 7.52 14.43 40.62
C LEU A 96 6.51 14.40 39.45
N LYS A 97 5.73 15.47 39.33
CA LYS A 97 4.80 15.61 38.21
C LYS A 97 5.57 15.96 36.95
N LEU A 98 5.48 15.08 35.93
CA LEU A 98 6.12 15.33 34.63
C LEU A 98 5.41 16.47 33.90
N PRO A 99 6.15 17.42 33.33
CA PRO A 99 5.58 18.47 32.47
C PRO A 99 4.92 17.90 31.23
N ASP A 100 3.90 18.61 30.69
CA ASP A 100 3.20 18.17 29.48
C ASP A 100 3.85 18.70 28.20
N SER A 101 4.78 19.65 28.30
CA SER A 101 5.54 20.18 27.18
C SER A 101 6.98 20.50 27.58
N PHE A 102 7.87 20.59 26.57
CA PHE A 102 9.26 20.97 26.79
C PHE A 102 9.37 22.42 27.29
N ASP A 103 8.52 23.34 26.80
CA ASP A 103 8.49 24.74 27.24
C ASP A 103 8.11 24.83 28.73
N GLN A 104 7.18 23.98 29.17
CA GLN A 104 6.84 23.88 30.59
C GLN A 104 8.00 23.35 31.40
N LEU A 105 8.72 22.32 30.94
CA LEU A 105 9.92 21.81 31.62
C LEU A 105 10.97 22.90 31.80
N VAL A 106 11.22 23.71 30.75
CA VAL A 106 12.18 24.82 30.81
C VAL A 106 11.72 25.90 31.76
N SER A 107 10.41 26.21 31.79
CA SER A 107 9.82 27.18 32.73
C SER A 107 9.93 26.69 34.17
N ASP A 108 9.60 25.43 34.42
CA ASP A 108 9.69 24.80 35.74
C ASP A 108 11.13 24.76 36.26
N MET A 109 12.09 24.50 35.37
CA MET A 109 13.51 24.57 35.68
C MET A 109 13.94 25.96 36.15
N LYS A 110 13.50 27.02 35.43
CA LYS A 110 13.84 28.41 35.76
C LYS A 110 13.19 28.84 37.09
N ASN A 111 11.92 28.46 37.29
CA ASN A 111 11.15 28.87 38.46
C ASN A 111 11.58 28.11 39.75
N ASN A 112 11.87 26.84 39.65
CA ASN A 112 12.15 25.99 40.79
C ASN A 112 13.66 25.76 41.00
N GLN A 113 14.54 26.30 40.17
CA GLN A 113 16.01 26.17 40.24
C GLN A 113 16.48 24.72 40.34
N TYR A 114 15.89 23.83 39.54
CA TYR A 114 16.27 22.41 39.54
C TYR A 114 17.74 22.24 39.15
N ASP A 115 18.39 21.22 39.71
CA ASP A 115 19.72 20.83 39.33
C ASP A 115 19.72 20.04 37.99
N ALA A 116 20.90 19.88 37.41
CA ALA A 116 21.06 19.19 36.14
C ALA A 116 20.57 17.73 36.18
N LYS A 117 20.66 17.07 37.35
CA LYS A 117 20.20 15.70 37.53
C LYS A 117 18.68 15.63 37.53
N THR A 118 17.98 16.51 38.22
CA THR A 118 16.52 16.61 38.24
C THR A 118 15.98 16.92 36.84
N PHE A 119 16.65 17.81 36.10
CA PHE A 119 16.27 18.11 34.71
C PHE A 119 16.42 16.87 33.81
N ALA A 120 17.54 16.14 33.93
CA ALA A 120 17.75 14.91 33.15
C ALA A 120 16.69 13.84 33.47
N PHE A 121 16.28 13.71 34.72
CA PHE A 121 15.19 12.81 35.13
C PHE A 121 13.86 13.19 34.49
N MET A 122 13.48 14.46 34.58
CA MET A 122 12.24 14.96 34.01
C MET A 122 12.22 14.81 32.48
N LEU A 123 13.31 15.18 31.81
CA LEU A 123 13.45 15.05 30.35
C LEU A 123 13.33 13.58 29.94
N ARG A 124 14.00 12.66 30.62
CA ARG A 124 13.91 11.23 30.34
C ARG A 124 12.50 10.68 30.56
N GLY A 125 11.85 11.05 31.67
CA GLY A 125 10.49 10.66 31.94
C GLY A 125 9.49 11.16 30.88
N MET A 126 9.68 12.39 30.39
CA MET A 126 8.91 12.93 29.27
C MET A 126 9.16 12.15 27.98
N MET A 127 10.43 11.87 27.65
CA MET A 127 10.76 11.07 26.46
C MET A 127 10.08 9.70 26.50
N GLU A 128 10.14 9.00 27.62
CA GLU A 128 9.50 7.69 27.79
C GLU A 128 7.97 7.76 27.71
N LYS A 129 7.35 8.83 28.28
CA LYS A 129 5.92 9.10 28.14
C LYS A 129 5.55 9.28 26.67
N PHE A 130 6.24 10.15 25.95
CA PHE A 130 5.98 10.40 24.54
C PHE A 130 6.25 9.20 23.64
N GLU A 131 7.32 8.45 23.88
CA GLU A 131 7.58 7.22 23.13
C GLU A 131 6.48 6.17 23.33
N ARG A 132 5.92 6.07 24.54
CA ARG A 132 4.78 5.19 24.82
C ARG A 132 3.54 5.67 24.09
N GLU A 133 3.19 6.95 24.19
CA GLU A 133 2.04 7.55 23.50
C GLU A 133 2.13 7.39 21.99
N VAL A 134 3.32 7.60 21.41
CA VAL A 134 3.55 7.37 19.97
C VAL A 134 3.39 5.90 19.60
N ARG A 135 3.87 4.96 20.43
CA ARG A 135 3.68 3.52 20.19
C ARG A 135 2.20 3.13 20.27
N GLU A 136 1.48 3.63 21.26
CA GLU A 136 0.04 3.38 21.44
C GLU A 136 -0.77 3.97 20.28
N SER A 137 -0.47 5.21 19.85
CA SER A 137 -1.10 5.85 18.71
C SER A 137 -0.84 5.11 17.41
N LYS A 138 0.40 4.67 17.16
CA LYS A 138 0.75 3.85 15.98
C LYS A 138 0.04 2.50 16.01
N PHE A 139 -0.05 1.87 17.17
CA PHE A 139 -0.79 0.62 17.31
C PHE A 139 -2.29 0.82 17.03
N ALA A 140 -2.89 1.86 17.62
CA ALA A 140 -4.30 2.20 17.37
C ALA A 140 -4.55 2.53 15.88
N GLU A 141 -3.65 3.28 15.24
CA GLU A 141 -3.71 3.55 13.80
C GLU A 141 -3.69 2.26 12.98
N LEU A 142 -2.74 1.35 13.25
CA LEU A 142 -2.63 0.07 12.56
C LEU A 142 -3.88 -0.78 12.74
N MET A 143 -4.43 -0.85 13.96
CA MET A 143 -5.64 -1.60 14.26
C MET A 143 -6.85 -1.01 13.54
N ASN A 144 -7.04 0.32 13.60
CA ASN A 144 -8.14 0.98 12.92
C ASN A 144 -8.05 0.86 11.40
N LYS A 145 -6.86 0.99 10.82
CA LYS A 145 -6.64 0.74 9.39
C LYS A 145 -6.95 -0.72 9.02
N HIS A 146 -6.56 -1.68 9.85
CA HIS A 146 -6.87 -3.09 9.61
C HIS A 146 -8.39 -3.34 9.61
N PHE A 147 -9.12 -2.83 10.61
CA PHE A 147 -10.58 -2.96 10.65
C PHE A 147 -11.24 -2.26 9.48
N ALA A 148 -10.83 -1.04 9.13
CA ALA A 148 -11.36 -0.33 7.98
C ALA A 148 -11.11 -1.06 6.66
N ALA A 149 -9.91 -1.63 6.48
CA ALA A 149 -9.56 -2.40 5.29
C ALA A 149 -10.32 -3.73 5.18
N SER A 150 -10.66 -4.33 6.32
CA SER A 150 -11.40 -5.62 6.39
C SER A 150 -12.91 -5.43 6.37
N SER A 151 -13.41 -4.20 6.48
CA SER A 151 -14.84 -3.92 6.47
C SER A 151 -15.39 -3.91 5.04
N ILE A 152 -16.62 -4.44 4.89
CA ILE A 152 -17.38 -4.28 3.64
C ILE A 152 -18.22 -3.00 3.78
N PRO A 153 -17.98 -1.95 2.96
CA PRO A 153 -18.81 -0.74 2.98
C PRO A 153 -20.28 -1.06 2.78
N LYS A 154 -21.17 -0.35 3.48
CA LYS A 154 -22.62 -0.55 3.40
C LYS A 154 -23.16 -0.53 1.97
N GLY A 155 -22.64 0.36 1.12
CA GLY A 155 -23.02 0.45 -0.29
C GLY A 155 -22.65 -0.80 -1.09
N ILE A 156 -21.45 -1.36 -0.90
CA ILE A 156 -21.03 -2.61 -1.57
C ILE A 156 -21.85 -3.80 -1.06
N HIS A 157 -22.12 -3.86 0.23
CA HIS A 157 -22.99 -4.91 0.79
C HIS A 157 -24.42 -4.81 0.24
N CYS A 158 -24.99 -3.60 0.19
CA CYS A 158 -26.28 -3.33 -0.43
C CYS A 158 -26.30 -3.82 -1.89
N LEU A 159 -25.28 -3.47 -2.67
CA LEU A 159 -25.14 -3.88 -4.07
C LEU A 159 -25.17 -5.40 -4.21
N SER A 160 -24.39 -6.11 -3.42
CA SER A 160 -24.32 -7.57 -3.44
C SER A 160 -25.67 -8.21 -3.11
N LEU A 161 -26.38 -7.70 -2.09
CA LEU A 161 -27.71 -8.22 -1.70
C LEU A 161 -28.75 -7.98 -2.79
N ARG A 162 -28.84 -6.76 -3.33
CA ARG A 162 -29.81 -6.43 -4.39
C ARG A 162 -29.59 -7.25 -5.66
N LEU A 163 -28.33 -7.41 -6.08
CA LEU A 163 -28.00 -8.22 -7.26
C LEU A 163 -28.25 -9.73 -7.03
N THR A 164 -28.09 -10.20 -5.80
CA THR A 164 -28.46 -11.59 -5.45
C THR A 164 -29.96 -11.79 -5.48
N ASP A 165 -30.75 -10.79 -5.07
CA ASP A 165 -32.19 -10.80 -5.18
C ASP A 165 -32.65 -10.79 -6.65
N GLU A 166 -32.03 -9.96 -7.48
CA GLU A 166 -32.24 -9.97 -8.93
C GLU A 166 -31.96 -11.34 -9.55
N TYR A 167 -30.88 -12.01 -9.14
CA TYR A 167 -30.61 -13.37 -9.61
C TYR A 167 -31.76 -14.33 -9.32
N SER A 168 -32.42 -14.16 -8.19
CA SER A 168 -33.54 -15.02 -7.77
C SER A 168 -34.86 -14.69 -8.45
N SER A 169 -35.14 -13.40 -8.67
CA SER A 169 -36.45 -12.90 -9.09
C SER A 169 -36.53 -12.53 -10.58
N ASN A 170 -35.41 -12.15 -11.20
CA ASN A 170 -35.36 -11.60 -12.57
C ASN A 170 -34.73 -12.60 -13.56
N ALA A 171 -35.48 -13.05 -14.55
CA ALA A 171 -34.99 -13.98 -15.58
C ALA A 171 -33.83 -13.38 -16.43
N HIS A 172 -33.83 -12.06 -16.67
CA HIS A 172 -32.75 -11.40 -17.42
C HIS A 172 -31.44 -11.43 -16.64
N ALA A 173 -31.48 -11.36 -15.31
CA ALA A 173 -30.29 -11.44 -14.46
C ALA A 173 -29.68 -12.85 -14.42
N ARG A 174 -30.42 -13.87 -14.84
CA ARG A 174 -29.98 -15.28 -14.91
C ARG A 174 -29.69 -15.77 -16.33
N LYS A 175 -29.81 -14.90 -17.34
CA LYS A 175 -29.48 -15.32 -18.71
C LYS A 175 -28.04 -15.85 -18.78
N GLN A 176 -27.82 -16.81 -19.66
CA GLN A 176 -26.51 -17.40 -19.87
C GLN A 176 -25.47 -16.34 -20.24
N LEU A 177 -24.30 -16.40 -19.60
CA LEU A 177 -23.14 -15.56 -19.87
C LEU A 177 -21.91 -16.41 -20.15
N PRO A 178 -21.28 -16.22 -21.33
CA PRO A 178 -21.79 -15.44 -22.47
C PRO A 178 -22.95 -16.17 -23.15
N PRO A 179 -23.66 -15.52 -24.09
CA PRO A 179 -24.65 -16.17 -24.93
C PRO A 179 -24.05 -17.36 -25.70
N PRO A 180 -24.87 -18.39 -26.07
CA PRO A 180 -24.37 -19.62 -26.66
C PRO A 180 -23.50 -19.43 -27.89
N GLU A 181 -23.79 -18.44 -28.71
CA GLU A 181 -23.05 -18.09 -29.93
C GLU A 181 -21.63 -17.60 -29.68
N LEU A 182 -21.36 -17.10 -28.46
CA LEU A 182 -20.03 -16.59 -28.06
C LEU A 182 -19.22 -17.60 -27.26
N LEU A 183 -19.78 -18.76 -26.89
CA LEU A 183 -19.07 -19.80 -26.14
C LEU A 183 -17.76 -20.28 -26.79
N PRO A 184 -17.68 -20.44 -28.14
CA PRO A 184 -16.43 -20.84 -28.77
C PRO A 184 -15.28 -19.87 -28.52
N LEU A 185 -15.58 -18.58 -28.31
CA LEU A 185 -14.57 -17.55 -28.08
C LEU A 185 -13.85 -17.72 -26.74
N LEU A 186 -14.44 -18.43 -25.77
CA LEU A 186 -13.84 -18.67 -24.46
C LEU A 186 -12.56 -19.51 -24.49
N SER A 187 -12.28 -20.18 -25.62
CA SER A 187 -11.08 -21.00 -25.82
C SER A 187 -10.32 -20.65 -27.10
N ASP A 188 -10.70 -19.57 -27.78
CA ASP A 188 -10.06 -19.13 -29.03
C ASP A 188 -8.84 -18.25 -28.71
N ASN A 189 -7.63 -18.82 -28.90
CA ASN A 189 -6.36 -18.15 -28.65
C ASN A 189 -6.08 -16.92 -29.55
N SER A 190 -6.95 -16.61 -30.51
CA SER A 190 -6.90 -15.36 -31.29
C SER A 190 -7.51 -14.15 -30.54
N TYR A 191 -8.11 -14.37 -29.38
CA TYR A 191 -8.66 -13.38 -28.48
C TYR A 191 -7.71 -13.07 -27.32
N HIS A 192 -7.92 -11.92 -26.69
CA HIS A 192 -7.17 -11.49 -25.52
C HIS A 192 -7.91 -11.93 -24.26
N HIS A 193 -7.42 -12.98 -23.62
CA HIS A 193 -8.04 -13.58 -22.45
C HIS A 193 -7.53 -12.96 -21.14
N PHE A 194 -8.42 -12.31 -20.42
CA PHE A 194 -8.15 -11.76 -19.09
C PHE A 194 -8.78 -12.64 -18.02
N ILE A 195 -8.05 -12.90 -16.96
CA ILE A 195 -8.54 -13.65 -15.80
C ILE A 195 -8.60 -12.70 -14.62
N LEU A 196 -9.77 -12.62 -14.00
CA LEU A 196 -10.05 -11.80 -12.82
C LEU A 196 -10.65 -12.67 -11.73
N SER A 197 -9.98 -12.75 -10.57
CA SER A 197 -10.50 -13.51 -9.43
C SER A 197 -10.88 -12.55 -8.31
N THR A 198 -12.18 -12.48 -7.97
CA THR A 198 -12.69 -11.50 -7.00
C THR A 198 -14.04 -11.89 -6.43
N ASP A 199 -14.30 -11.45 -5.19
CA ASP A 199 -15.62 -11.45 -4.55
C ASP A 199 -16.27 -10.05 -4.47
N ASN A 200 -15.62 -9.04 -5.09
CA ASN A 200 -16.08 -7.64 -5.10
C ASN A 200 -16.67 -7.26 -6.46
N ILE A 201 -18.01 -7.25 -6.55
CA ILE A 201 -18.74 -6.96 -7.79
C ILE A 201 -18.41 -5.57 -8.35
N LEU A 202 -18.30 -4.57 -7.48
CA LEU A 202 -18.00 -3.20 -7.89
C LEU A 202 -16.58 -3.09 -8.47
N ALA A 203 -15.62 -3.70 -7.81
CA ALA A 203 -14.22 -3.73 -8.26
C ALA A 203 -14.10 -4.47 -9.59
N ALA A 204 -14.71 -5.66 -9.72
CA ALA A 204 -14.79 -6.38 -10.99
C ALA A 204 -15.34 -5.53 -12.14
N SER A 205 -16.42 -4.80 -11.86
CA SER A 205 -17.03 -3.92 -12.86
C SER A 205 -16.08 -2.81 -13.34
N VAL A 206 -15.30 -2.23 -12.44
CA VAL A 206 -14.32 -1.19 -12.77
C VAL A 206 -13.17 -1.75 -13.60
N VAL A 207 -12.64 -2.93 -13.24
CA VAL A 207 -11.58 -3.59 -14.02
C VAL A 207 -12.06 -3.86 -15.44
N VAL A 208 -13.22 -4.50 -15.61
CA VAL A 208 -13.78 -4.80 -16.92
C VAL A 208 -14.08 -3.52 -17.71
N ASN A 209 -14.76 -2.54 -17.11
CA ASN A 209 -15.08 -1.27 -17.78
C ASN A 209 -13.83 -0.52 -18.20
N SER A 210 -12.81 -0.46 -17.35
CA SER A 210 -11.56 0.24 -17.66
C SER A 210 -10.81 -0.44 -18.81
N ALA A 211 -10.77 -1.77 -18.84
CA ALA A 211 -10.14 -2.52 -19.92
C ALA A 211 -10.86 -2.31 -21.27
N VAL A 212 -12.18 -2.43 -21.27
CA VAL A 212 -13.01 -2.25 -22.48
C VAL A 212 -12.89 -0.83 -23.03
N GLN A 213 -12.97 0.19 -22.16
CA GLN A 213 -12.89 1.60 -22.57
C GLN A 213 -11.48 2.01 -23.03
N SER A 214 -10.45 1.36 -22.56
CA SER A 214 -9.05 1.67 -22.91
C SER A 214 -8.53 0.87 -24.10
N SER A 215 -9.28 -0.15 -24.56
CA SER A 215 -8.87 -1.01 -25.66
C SER A 215 -9.14 -0.39 -27.02
N LEU A 216 -8.20 -0.62 -27.95
CA LEU A 216 -8.38 -0.29 -29.38
C LEU A 216 -9.26 -1.31 -30.11
N LYS A 217 -9.39 -2.54 -29.58
CA LYS A 217 -10.18 -3.64 -30.16
C LYS A 217 -10.96 -4.35 -29.05
N PRO A 218 -11.95 -3.70 -28.45
CA PRO A 218 -12.69 -4.28 -27.32
C PRO A 218 -13.46 -5.55 -27.68
N GLU A 219 -13.78 -5.76 -28.96
CA GLU A 219 -14.38 -7.00 -29.47
C GLU A 219 -13.46 -8.22 -29.41
N LYS A 220 -12.16 -8.01 -29.20
CA LYS A 220 -11.17 -9.08 -28.99
C LYS A 220 -10.95 -9.45 -27.52
N ILE A 221 -11.63 -8.77 -26.61
CA ILE A 221 -11.47 -8.99 -25.17
C ILE A 221 -12.40 -10.10 -24.69
N VAL A 222 -11.84 -11.05 -23.95
CA VAL A 222 -12.57 -12.09 -23.22
C VAL A 222 -12.17 -12.05 -21.74
N PHE A 223 -13.14 -11.79 -20.88
CA PHE A 223 -12.96 -11.87 -19.42
C PHE A 223 -13.48 -13.18 -18.84
N HIS A 224 -12.66 -13.86 -18.10
CA HIS A 224 -13.00 -14.99 -17.23
C HIS A 224 -13.02 -14.49 -15.77
N VAL A 225 -14.21 -14.13 -15.27
CA VAL A 225 -14.37 -13.67 -13.90
C VAL A 225 -14.65 -14.87 -13.01
N ILE A 226 -13.71 -15.14 -12.09
CA ILE A 226 -13.78 -16.23 -11.13
C ILE A 226 -14.20 -15.67 -9.78
N THR A 227 -15.24 -16.23 -9.18
CA THR A 227 -15.76 -15.75 -7.91
C THR A 227 -16.15 -16.90 -6.97
N ASP A 228 -16.38 -16.60 -5.70
CA ASP A 228 -16.81 -17.57 -4.71
C ASP A 228 -18.30 -17.92 -4.85
N LYS A 229 -18.75 -18.95 -4.11
CA LYS A 229 -20.13 -19.40 -4.13
C LYS A 229 -21.11 -18.33 -3.63
N LYS A 230 -20.69 -17.50 -2.69
CA LYS A 230 -21.58 -16.51 -2.06
C LYS A 230 -21.83 -15.32 -3.00
N THR A 231 -20.81 -14.91 -3.73
CA THR A 231 -20.85 -13.74 -4.60
C THR A 231 -21.32 -14.09 -6.02
N TYR A 232 -21.28 -15.37 -6.41
CA TYR A 232 -21.61 -15.82 -7.77
C TYR A 232 -22.92 -15.25 -8.32
N ALA A 233 -24.00 -15.36 -7.56
CA ALA A 233 -25.31 -14.89 -8.00
C ALA A 233 -25.33 -13.37 -8.29
N GLY A 234 -24.77 -12.57 -7.39
CA GLY A 234 -24.67 -11.11 -7.57
C GLY A 234 -23.72 -10.71 -8.70
N MET A 235 -22.58 -11.38 -8.83
CA MET A 235 -21.59 -11.14 -9.90
C MET A 235 -22.21 -11.46 -11.27
N HIS A 236 -22.87 -12.59 -11.39
CA HIS A 236 -23.57 -12.99 -12.61
C HIS A 236 -24.66 -11.99 -13.00
N SER A 237 -25.52 -11.60 -12.03
CA SER A 237 -26.58 -10.61 -12.25
C SER A 237 -26.02 -9.26 -12.73
N TRP A 238 -24.92 -8.80 -12.14
CA TRP A 238 -24.30 -7.54 -12.58
C TRP A 238 -23.98 -7.57 -14.06
N PHE A 239 -23.22 -8.56 -14.51
CA PHE A 239 -22.78 -8.64 -15.91
C PHE A 239 -23.90 -9.05 -16.87
N ALA A 240 -24.95 -9.72 -16.39
CA ALA A 240 -26.14 -10.01 -17.18
C ALA A 240 -26.99 -8.75 -17.45
N LEU A 241 -27.06 -7.83 -16.46
CA LEU A 241 -27.86 -6.61 -16.54
C LEU A 241 -27.03 -5.39 -17.05
N ASN A 242 -25.72 -5.39 -16.89
CA ASN A 242 -24.80 -4.33 -17.33
C ASN A 242 -23.81 -4.93 -18.34
N SER A 243 -24.18 -4.94 -19.61
CA SER A 243 -23.38 -5.54 -20.67
C SER A 243 -22.02 -4.86 -20.84
N ALA A 244 -20.97 -5.66 -20.95
CA ALA A 244 -19.62 -5.20 -21.31
C ALA A 244 -19.37 -5.22 -22.84
N SER A 245 -20.44 -5.40 -23.65
CA SER A 245 -20.32 -5.46 -25.12
C SER A 245 -19.50 -4.28 -25.66
N PRO A 246 -18.61 -4.53 -26.66
CA PRO A 246 -18.47 -5.77 -27.43
C PRO A 246 -17.56 -6.84 -26.81
N ALA A 247 -17.01 -6.61 -25.62
CA ALA A 247 -16.21 -7.65 -24.94
C ALA A 247 -17.08 -8.82 -24.45
N VAL A 248 -16.49 -10.00 -24.39
CA VAL A 248 -17.11 -11.22 -23.87
C VAL A 248 -16.77 -11.37 -22.39
N VAL A 249 -17.78 -11.65 -21.56
CA VAL A 249 -17.59 -11.91 -20.13
C VAL A 249 -18.22 -13.24 -19.75
N GLU A 250 -17.42 -14.11 -19.14
CA GLU A 250 -17.84 -15.37 -18.52
C GLU A 250 -17.74 -15.24 -17.00
N ILE A 251 -18.74 -15.74 -16.26
CA ILE A 251 -18.71 -15.81 -14.80
C ILE A 251 -18.59 -17.27 -14.37
N LYS A 252 -17.51 -17.58 -13.63
CA LYS A 252 -17.24 -18.91 -13.07
C LYS A 252 -17.27 -18.87 -11.55
N GLY A 253 -18.08 -19.70 -10.94
CA GLY A 253 -18.02 -19.95 -9.50
C GLY A 253 -17.02 -21.06 -9.19
N ILE A 254 -16.11 -20.85 -8.23
CA ILE A 254 -15.16 -21.90 -7.82
C ILE A 254 -15.85 -23.20 -7.38
N HIS A 255 -17.09 -23.10 -6.88
CA HIS A 255 -17.91 -24.26 -6.49
C HIS A 255 -18.43 -25.10 -7.67
N GLN A 256 -18.26 -24.63 -8.90
CA GLN A 256 -18.62 -25.36 -10.12
C GLN A 256 -17.51 -26.33 -10.59
N PHE A 257 -16.34 -26.28 -9.95
CA PHE A 257 -15.25 -27.17 -10.24
C PHE A 257 -15.18 -28.29 -9.20
N ASP A 258 -15.78 -29.44 -9.49
CA ASP A 258 -15.89 -30.59 -8.56
C ASP A 258 -14.55 -31.16 -8.11
N TRP A 259 -13.50 -30.93 -8.92
CA TRP A 259 -12.12 -31.36 -8.63
C TRP A 259 -11.35 -30.40 -7.73
N LEU A 260 -11.89 -29.18 -7.44
CA LEU A 260 -11.27 -28.22 -6.52
C LEU A 260 -11.52 -28.64 -5.07
N THR A 261 -10.46 -29.13 -4.44
CA THR A 261 -10.45 -29.42 -3.00
C THR A 261 -9.58 -28.42 -2.26
N ARG A 262 -9.63 -28.42 -0.94
CA ARG A 262 -8.70 -27.63 -0.11
C ARG A 262 -7.23 -28.04 -0.31
N GLU A 263 -7.00 -29.23 -0.81
CA GLU A 263 -5.69 -29.81 -1.07
C GLU A 263 -5.18 -29.47 -2.48
N ASN A 264 -6.10 -29.20 -3.42
CA ASN A 264 -5.82 -28.78 -4.78
C ASN A 264 -6.16 -27.31 -4.95
N VAL A 265 -5.23 -26.42 -4.61
CA VAL A 265 -5.40 -24.98 -4.90
C VAL A 265 -5.48 -24.81 -6.42
N PRO A 266 -6.52 -24.14 -6.96
CA PRO A 266 -6.65 -23.95 -8.40
C PRO A 266 -5.49 -23.14 -8.92
N VAL A 267 -4.84 -23.68 -9.94
CA VAL A 267 -3.79 -22.99 -10.68
C VAL A 267 -4.32 -22.72 -12.08
N LEU A 268 -4.00 -21.55 -12.62
CA LEU A 268 -4.62 -21.06 -13.85
C LEU A 268 -4.50 -22.02 -15.03
N GLU A 269 -3.36 -22.73 -15.15
CA GLU A 269 -3.13 -23.67 -16.25
C GLU A 269 -4.09 -24.89 -16.23
N ALA A 270 -4.60 -25.24 -15.05
CA ALA A 270 -5.58 -26.32 -14.90
C ALA A 270 -7.02 -25.84 -15.10
N LEU A 271 -7.31 -24.59 -14.76
CA LEU A 271 -8.63 -23.97 -14.97
C LEU A 271 -8.91 -23.69 -16.45
N PHE A 272 -7.87 -23.43 -17.24
CA PHE A 272 -7.95 -23.05 -18.65
C PHE A 272 -7.08 -23.95 -19.54
N PRO A 273 -7.43 -25.23 -19.69
CA PRO A 273 -6.58 -26.23 -20.36
C PRO A 273 -6.34 -25.94 -21.85
N ASN A 274 -7.25 -25.20 -22.51
CA ASN A 274 -7.19 -24.91 -23.93
C ASN A 274 -6.60 -23.52 -24.27
N LEU A 275 -6.31 -22.68 -23.24
CA LEU A 275 -5.68 -21.38 -23.47
C LEU A 275 -4.15 -21.51 -23.38
N GLU A 276 -3.46 -20.73 -24.22
CA GLU A 276 -2.01 -20.69 -24.28
C GLU A 276 -1.44 -19.47 -23.53
N LYS A 277 -1.99 -18.30 -23.73
CA LYS A 277 -1.54 -17.06 -23.08
C LYS A 277 -2.73 -16.31 -22.48
N VAL A 278 -2.59 -15.88 -21.23
CA VAL A 278 -3.60 -15.09 -20.52
C VAL A 278 -2.95 -13.94 -19.77
N VAL A 279 -3.72 -12.89 -19.48
CA VAL A 279 -3.33 -11.83 -18.56
C VAL A 279 -4.18 -11.92 -17.31
N PHE A 280 -3.53 -12.14 -16.17
CA PHE A 280 -4.19 -12.11 -14.87
C PHE A 280 -4.26 -10.65 -14.37
N LEU A 281 -5.40 -10.27 -13.82
CA LEU A 281 -5.65 -8.97 -13.22
C LEU A 281 -6.22 -9.13 -11.81
N ASP A 282 -5.70 -8.36 -10.85
CA ASP A 282 -6.33 -8.19 -9.54
C ASP A 282 -7.55 -7.25 -9.66
N ASP A 283 -8.44 -7.27 -8.67
CA ASP A 283 -9.66 -6.46 -8.70
C ASP A 283 -9.45 -5.00 -8.29
N ASP A 284 -8.28 -4.67 -7.79
CA ASP A 284 -7.89 -3.32 -7.38
C ASP A 284 -6.96 -2.63 -8.40
N VAL A 285 -7.06 -3.05 -9.66
CA VAL A 285 -6.37 -2.40 -10.78
C VAL A 285 -7.31 -1.56 -11.63
N VAL A 286 -6.73 -0.60 -12.35
CA VAL A 286 -7.42 0.17 -13.40
C VAL A 286 -6.56 0.18 -14.64
N ILE A 287 -7.17 -0.17 -15.74
CA ILE A 287 -6.54 -0.18 -17.06
C ILE A 287 -6.72 1.21 -17.70
N GLN A 288 -5.61 1.85 -18.09
CA GLN A 288 -5.61 3.18 -18.67
C GLN A 288 -5.17 3.22 -20.15
N ARG A 289 -4.62 2.13 -20.65
CA ARG A 289 -4.12 1.98 -22.03
C ARG A 289 -4.51 0.63 -22.60
N ASP A 290 -4.46 0.53 -23.91
CA ASP A 290 -4.67 -0.75 -24.59
C ASP A 290 -3.64 -1.79 -24.15
N LEU A 291 -4.11 -2.97 -23.76
CA LEU A 291 -3.28 -4.06 -23.28
C LEU A 291 -2.99 -5.12 -24.37
N SER A 292 -3.50 -4.96 -25.60
CA SER A 292 -3.26 -5.93 -26.68
C SER A 292 -1.76 -6.17 -26.95
N PRO A 293 -0.84 -5.18 -26.80
CA PRO A 293 0.59 -5.45 -27.00
C PRO A 293 1.22 -6.42 -25.99
N LEU A 294 0.56 -6.71 -24.87
CA LEU A 294 1.06 -7.72 -23.90
C LEU A 294 1.09 -9.12 -24.52
N TRP A 295 0.24 -9.41 -25.52
CA TRP A 295 0.23 -10.68 -26.22
C TRP A 295 1.40 -10.82 -27.21
N GLU A 296 2.00 -9.71 -27.64
CA GLU A 296 3.14 -9.65 -28.55
C GLU A 296 4.50 -9.79 -27.81
N ILE A 297 4.49 -9.64 -26.47
CA ILE A 297 5.71 -9.80 -25.65
C ILE A 297 6.17 -11.27 -25.71
N ASP A 298 7.39 -11.49 -26.21
CA ASP A 298 8.07 -12.77 -26.11
C ASP A 298 8.58 -12.97 -24.69
N LEU A 299 8.09 -13.99 -24.00
CA LEU A 299 8.53 -14.34 -22.64
C LEU A 299 9.81 -15.19 -22.63
N GLU A 300 10.45 -15.43 -23.77
CA GLU A 300 11.69 -16.19 -23.89
C GLU A 300 11.60 -17.59 -23.24
N GLY A 301 10.44 -18.23 -23.39
CA GLY A 301 10.14 -19.54 -22.80
C GLY A 301 9.88 -19.51 -21.29
N LYS A 302 9.82 -18.32 -20.67
CA LYS A 302 9.38 -18.15 -19.28
C LYS A 302 7.87 -18.25 -19.17
N VAL A 303 7.40 -18.50 -17.95
CA VAL A 303 5.98 -18.73 -17.65
C VAL A 303 5.24 -17.44 -17.30
N ASN A 304 5.91 -16.51 -16.62
CA ASN A 304 5.30 -15.30 -16.08
C ASN A 304 6.04 -14.05 -16.57
N GLY A 305 5.34 -13.17 -17.29
CA GLY A 305 5.77 -11.81 -17.58
C GLY A 305 5.29 -10.88 -16.47
N ALA A 306 6.22 -10.29 -15.72
CA ALA A 306 5.90 -9.45 -14.59
C ALA A 306 6.87 -8.27 -14.43
N VAL A 307 6.41 -7.17 -13.84
CA VAL A 307 7.27 -6.05 -13.46
C VAL A 307 8.07 -6.43 -12.22
N GLU A 308 9.38 -6.25 -12.26
CA GLU A 308 10.25 -6.41 -11.10
C GLU A 308 10.06 -5.24 -10.12
N THR A 309 9.99 -5.54 -8.82
CA THR A 309 9.73 -4.52 -7.80
C THR A 309 10.96 -3.92 -7.18
N CYS A 310 12.16 -4.46 -7.45
CA CYS A 310 13.41 -3.98 -6.91
C CYS A 310 14.19 -3.03 -7.86
N ARG A 311 13.72 -2.86 -9.09
CA ARG A 311 14.29 -1.92 -10.05
C ARG A 311 13.56 -0.59 -9.94
N GLY A 312 14.24 0.44 -9.49
CA GLY A 312 13.72 1.78 -9.38
C GLY A 312 14.48 2.58 -8.35
N GLU A 313 14.38 3.89 -8.40
CA GLU A 313 14.89 4.75 -7.34
C GLU A 313 14.11 4.47 -6.06
N ASP A 314 14.77 4.58 -4.91
CA ASP A 314 14.30 4.22 -3.57
C ASP A 314 12.97 4.89 -3.11
N ASP A 315 12.41 5.77 -3.91
CA ASP A 315 11.17 6.50 -3.63
C ASP A 315 9.90 5.69 -3.92
N TRP A 316 10.02 4.49 -4.46
CA TRP A 316 8.89 3.59 -4.69
C TRP A 316 8.65 2.72 -3.47
N VAL A 317 7.48 2.86 -2.84
CA VAL A 317 6.99 2.05 -1.72
C VAL A 317 7.13 0.54 -1.95
N MET A 318 7.38 0.15 -3.19
CA MET A 318 7.41 -1.23 -3.64
C MET A 318 8.82 -1.73 -4.03
N SER A 319 9.89 -1.07 -3.58
CA SER A 319 11.23 -1.68 -3.71
C SER A 319 11.30 -2.90 -2.79
N LYS A 320 11.00 -4.08 -3.35
CA LYS A 320 10.85 -5.32 -2.61
C LYS A 320 11.80 -6.40 -3.11
N HIS A 321 12.55 -6.95 -2.18
CA HIS A 321 13.37 -8.14 -2.33
C HIS A 321 12.79 -9.29 -1.53
N PHE A 322 13.30 -10.51 -1.69
CA PHE A 322 12.84 -11.68 -0.95
C PHE A 322 12.92 -11.48 0.56
N ARG A 323 13.91 -10.71 1.07
CA ARG A 323 14.01 -10.36 2.50
C ARG A 323 12.77 -9.65 3.06
N ASN A 324 11.96 -9.00 2.22
CA ASN A 324 10.74 -8.31 2.64
C ASN A 324 9.55 -9.26 2.82
N TYR A 325 9.63 -10.47 2.25
CA TYR A 325 8.54 -11.44 2.24
C TYR A 325 8.81 -12.63 3.16
N PHE A 326 10.09 -13.02 3.32
CA PHE A 326 10.48 -14.26 3.98
C PHE A 326 11.26 -14.01 5.26
N ASN A 327 11.10 -14.94 6.22
CA ASN A 327 11.87 -14.96 7.46
C ASN A 327 13.19 -15.71 7.25
N PHE A 328 14.27 -14.98 6.98
CA PHE A 328 15.60 -15.55 6.79
C PHE A 328 16.27 -16.08 8.08
N SER A 329 15.60 -15.99 9.24
CA SER A 329 16.02 -16.74 10.44
C SER A 329 15.58 -18.21 10.38
N HIS A 330 14.63 -18.57 9.49
CA HIS A 330 14.20 -19.94 9.31
C HIS A 330 15.22 -20.72 8.47
N PRO A 331 15.68 -21.92 8.92
CA PRO A 331 16.75 -22.67 8.25
C PRO A 331 16.48 -22.95 6.77
N LEU A 332 15.29 -23.48 6.43
CA LEU A 332 14.91 -23.78 5.04
C LEU A 332 14.91 -22.54 4.15
N VAL A 333 14.43 -21.40 4.65
CA VAL A 333 14.44 -20.16 3.89
C VAL A 333 15.87 -19.70 3.61
N LYS A 334 16.73 -19.74 4.64
CA LYS A 334 18.14 -19.35 4.52
C LYS A 334 18.93 -20.26 3.58
N GLU A 335 18.61 -21.55 3.55
CA GLU A 335 19.29 -22.54 2.70
C GLU A 335 18.91 -22.39 1.22
N HIS A 336 17.64 -22.10 0.91
CA HIS A 336 17.12 -22.18 -0.46
C HIS A 336 16.93 -20.83 -1.16
N LEU A 337 16.84 -19.73 -0.38
CA LEU A 337 16.51 -18.42 -0.93
C LEU A 337 17.62 -17.41 -0.72
N ASN A 338 17.75 -16.47 -1.66
CA ASN A 338 18.64 -15.32 -1.54
C ASN A 338 17.83 -14.09 -1.04
N PRO A 339 18.22 -13.46 0.08
CA PRO A 339 17.51 -12.29 0.60
C PRO A 339 17.52 -11.09 -0.36
N ASP A 340 18.54 -10.98 -1.21
CA ASP A 340 18.73 -9.88 -2.15
C ASP A 340 18.08 -10.13 -3.52
N GLU A 341 17.47 -11.30 -3.71
CA GLU A 341 16.73 -11.61 -4.92
C GLU A 341 15.56 -10.67 -5.11
N CYS A 342 15.39 -10.16 -6.34
CA CYS A 342 14.30 -9.24 -6.69
C CYS A 342 12.97 -9.97 -6.66
N ALA A 343 11.97 -9.37 -6.01
CA ALA A 343 10.60 -9.82 -6.15
C ALA A 343 9.95 -9.21 -7.41
N TRP A 344 8.84 -9.78 -7.81
CA TRP A 344 8.03 -9.30 -8.93
C TRP A 344 6.62 -8.92 -8.46
N ALA A 345 5.98 -8.04 -9.23
CA ALA A 345 4.65 -7.54 -8.95
C ALA A 345 3.58 -8.57 -9.31
N TYR A 346 2.67 -8.85 -8.37
CA TYR A 346 1.44 -9.60 -8.62
C TYR A 346 0.28 -8.63 -8.83
N GLY A 347 -0.69 -9.01 -9.66
CA GLY A 347 -1.91 -8.23 -9.90
C GLY A 347 -2.07 -7.72 -11.33
N MET A 348 -1.00 -7.74 -12.14
CA MET A 348 -1.03 -7.72 -13.60
C MET A 348 0.13 -8.58 -14.10
N ASN A 349 -0.18 -9.77 -14.58
CA ASN A 349 0.80 -10.77 -14.95
C ASN A 349 0.41 -11.42 -16.28
N ILE A 350 1.39 -11.59 -17.16
CA ILE A 350 1.22 -12.36 -18.40
C ILE A 350 1.62 -13.79 -18.09
N PHE A 351 0.73 -14.75 -18.28
CA PHE A 351 1.04 -16.17 -18.11
C PHE A 351 1.01 -16.91 -19.44
N ASP A 352 2.12 -17.55 -19.80
CA ASP A 352 2.18 -18.59 -20.82
C ASP A 352 1.77 -19.92 -20.17
N LEU A 353 0.49 -20.30 -20.36
CA LEU A 353 -0.07 -21.51 -19.78
C LEU A 353 0.50 -22.76 -20.44
N GLY A 354 0.89 -22.68 -21.73
CA GLY A 354 1.57 -23.75 -22.44
C GLY A 354 2.95 -24.04 -21.83
N ALA A 355 3.74 -22.98 -21.57
CA ALA A 355 5.01 -23.11 -20.85
C ALA A 355 4.79 -23.61 -19.42
N TRP A 356 3.77 -23.09 -18.70
CA TRP A 356 3.47 -23.47 -17.32
C TRP A 356 3.22 -24.98 -17.19
N ARG A 357 2.38 -25.57 -18.06
CA ARG A 357 2.09 -27.03 -18.07
C ARG A 357 3.33 -27.92 -18.25
N ARG A 358 4.43 -27.37 -18.75
CA ARG A 358 5.72 -28.10 -18.93
C ARG A 358 6.65 -27.98 -17.72
N THR A 359 6.22 -27.29 -16.65
CA THR A 359 7.01 -27.04 -15.44
C THR A 359 6.43 -27.77 -14.23
N ASN A 360 7.19 -27.77 -13.14
CA ASN A 360 6.75 -28.25 -11.82
C ASN A 360 6.34 -27.11 -10.87
N ILE A 361 5.98 -25.94 -11.41
CA ILE A 361 5.62 -24.75 -10.62
C ILE A 361 4.50 -25.06 -9.63
N ARG A 362 3.45 -25.80 -10.06
CA ARG A 362 2.32 -26.16 -9.21
C ARG A 362 2.75 -27.01 -8.03
N GLU A 363 3.53 -28.05 -8.28
CA GLU A 363 4.04 -28.96 -7.25
C GLU A 363 4.96 -28.21 -6.27
N THR A 364 5.82 -27.34 -6.78
CA THR A 364 6.70 -26.49 -5.97
C THR A 364 5.88 -25.55 -5.08
N TYR A 365 4.88 -24.85 -5.64
CA TYR A 365 3.99 -23.97 -4.90
C TYR A 365 3.32 -24.69 -3.73
N HIS A 366 2.69 -25.84 -4.00
CA HIS A 366 1.99 -26.64 -2.98
C HIS A 366 2.95 -27.21 -1.92
N SER A 367 4.13 -27.64 -2.33
CA SER A 367 5.15 -28.16 -1.42
C SER A 367 5.57 -27.11 -0.39
N TRP A 368 5.90 -25.91 -0.85
CA TRP A 368 6.30 -24.81 0.04
C TRP A 368 5.14 -24.32 0.92
N LEU A 369 3.92 -24.27 0.38
CA LEU A 369 2.74 -23.93 1.16
C LEU A 369 2.51 -24.92 2.31
N LYS A 370 2.61 -26.23 2.02
CA LYS A 370 2.47 -27.30 2.99
C LYS A 370 3.55 -27.23 4.07
N GLU A 371 4.79 -26.92 3.67
CA GLU A 371 5.91 -26.82 4.60
C GLU A 371 5.76 -25.58 5.52
N ASN A 372 5.31 -24.44 4.97
CA ASN A 372 5.02 -23.26 5.81
C ASN A 372 3.90 -23.53 6.82
N LEU A 373 2.86 -24.26 6.43
CA LEU A 373 1.79 -24.69 7.36
C LEU A 373 2.33 -25.61 8.46
N ARG A 374 3.21 -26.57 8.13
CA ARG A 374 3.88 -27.45 9.10
C ARG A 374 4.76 -26.71 10.08
N SER A 375 5.37 -25.63 9.66
CA SER A 375 6.21 -24.76 10.48
C SER A 375 5.41 -23.70 11.26
N ASN A 376 4.09 -23.80 11.37
CA ASN A 376 3.22 -22.82 11.99
C ASN A 376 3.37 -21.41 11.38
N LEU A 377 3.48 -21.31 10.06
CA LEU A 377 3.61 -20.04 9.32
C LEU A 377 4.84 -19.20 9.72
N THR A 378 5.95 -19.86 10.07
CA THR A 378 7.17 -19.16 10.50
C THR A 378 8.06 -18.72 9.34
N MET A 379 7.91 -19.29 8.14
CA MET A 379 8.68 -18.91 6.96
C MET A 379 8.19 -17.61 6.33
N TRP A 380 6.89 -17.45 6.20
CA TRP A 380 6.19 -16.19 5.86
C TRP A 380 4.81 -16.20 6.53
N LYS A 381 4.21 -15.01 6.73
CA LYS A 381 2.95 -14.93 7.45
C LYS A 381 1.78 -15.47 6.61
N LEU A 382 1.19 -14.64 5.77
CA LEU A 382 0.05 -14.99 4.92
C LEU A 382 0.22 -14.38 3.54
N GLY A 383 -0.56 -14.87 2.58
CA GLY A 383 -0.62 -14.35 1.22
C GLY A 383 -0.24 -15.40 0.18
N THR A 384 -0.65 -15.16 -1.04
CA THR A 384 -0.43 -16.02 -2.21
C THR A 384 0.89 -15.72 -2.92
N LEU A 385 1.40 -14.49 -2.78
CA LEU A 385 2.62 -14.07 -3.46
C LEU A 385 3.89 -14.76 -2.93
N PRO A 386 4.16 -14.91 -1.62
CA PRO A 386 5.40 -15.54 -1.16
C PRO A 386 5.63 -16.95 -1.74
N PRO A 387 4.71 -17.92 -1.67
CA PRO A 387 4.93 -19.22 -2.31
C PRO A 387 5.04 -19.12 -3.83
N ALA A 388 4.39 -18.14 -4.47
CA ALA A 388 4.54 -17.91 -5.90
C ALA A 388 5.93 -17.37 -6.26
N LEU A 389 6.52 -16.46 -5.47
CA LEU A 389 7.89 -15.99 -5.66
C LEU A 389 8.89 -17.15 -5.69
N ILE A 390 8.70 -18.17 -4.85
CA ILE A 390 9.54 -19.37 -4.84
C ILE A 390 9.26 -20.26 -6.05
N ALA A 391 7.99 -20.55 -6.31
CA ALA A 391 7.60 -21.50 -7.35
C ALA A 391 7.95 -21.01 -8.76
N PHE A 392 7.87 -19.70 -9.00
CA PHE A 392 8.22 -19.09 -10.29
C PHE A 392 9.69 -18.69 -10.42
N LYS A 393 10.53 -19.00 -9.43
CA LYS A 393 11.96 -18.69 -9.51
C LYS A 393 12.59 -19.28 -10.78
N GLY A 394 13.23 -18.43 -11.58
CA GLY A 394 13.79 -18.80 -12.88
C GLY A 394 12.77 -18.86 -14.03
N HIS A 395 11.47 -18.66 -13.76
CA HIS A 395 10.39 -18.72 -14.74
C HIS A 395 9.70 -17.35 -14.97
N VAL A 396 10.32 -16.26 -14.53
CA VAL A 396 9.80 -14.90 -14.71
C VAL A 396 10.61 -14.16 -15.77
N HIS A 397 9.90 -13.54 -16.71
CA HIS A 397 10.44 -12.59 -17.68
C HIS A 397 10.11 -11.18 -17.21
N PRO A 398 11.11 -10.32 -16.99
CA PRO A 398 10.86 -8.94 -16.55
C PRO A 398 10.27 -8.11 -17.70
N ILE A 399 9.16 -7.42 -17.45
CA ILE A 399 8.53 -6.50 -18.39
C ILE A 399 8.71 -5.05 -17.92
N ASP A 400 8.48 -4.10 -18.84
CA ASP A 400 8.63 -2.67 -18.59
C ASP A 400 7.68 -2.21 -17.46
N PRO A 401 8.17 -1.44 -16.46
CA PRO A 401 7.34 -0.86 -15.39
C PRO A 401 6.17 0.00 -15.86
N TYR A 402 6.19 0.50 -17.09
CA TYR A 402 5.07 1.16 -17.74
C TYR A 402 3.77 0.33 -17.68
N TRP A 403 3.88 -1.00 -17.77
CA TRP A 403 2.74 -1.89 -17.81
C TRP A 403 2.03 -2.03 -16.47
N HIS A 404 2.73 -1.86 -15.34
CA HIS A 404 2.12 -2.10 -14.03
C HIS A 404 2.69 -1.17 -12.95
N MET A 405 1.99 -0.10 -12.65
CA MET A 405 2.33 0.86 -11.60
C MET A 405 1.64 0.52 -10.28
N LEU A 406 2.43 0.29 -9.25
CA LEU A 406 2.00 -0.20 -7.94
C LEU A 406 2.00 0.90 -6.87
N GLY A 407 1.45 0.60 -5.68
CA GLY A 407 1.63 1.40 -4.47
C GLY A 407 0.51 2.37 -4.14
N LEU A 408 -0.53 2.47 -4.98
CA LEU A 408 -1.59 3.49 -4.84
C LEU A 408 -2.46 3.30 -3.60
N GLY A 409 -2.45 2.13 -2.98
CA GLY A 409 -3.14 1.85 -1.70
C GLY A 409 -2.24 1.96 -0.46
N TYR A 410 -0.94 2.25 -0.65
CA TYR A 410 0.03 2.40 0.45
C TYR A 410 0.38 3.85 0.73
N GLN A 411 0.45 4.70 -0.28
CA GLN A 411 0.91 6.09 -0.17
C GLN A 411 0.09 7.06 -1.03
N ASN A 412 -0.04 8.29 -0.54
CA ASN A 412 -0.81 9.36 -1.20
C ASN A 412 0.07 10.31 -2.05
N ASN A 413 1.38 10.18 -1.98
CA ASN A 413 2.35 11.08 -2.62
C ASN A 413 2.81 10.63 -4.01
N THR A 414 2.11 9.67 -4.62
CA THR A 414 2.38 9.19 -5.99
C THR A 414 2.38 10.35 -6.98
N ASP A 415 3.39 10.39 -7.86
CA ASP A 415 3.46 11.38 -8.92
C ASP A 415 2.33 11.17 -9.95
N ILE A 416 1.51 12.20 -10.14
CA ILE A 416 0.33 12.14 -11.00
C ILE A 416 0.71 12.03 -12.49
N GLU A 417 1.82 12.63 -12.91
CA GLU A 417 2.23 12.56 -14.31
C GLU A 417 2.75 11.15 -14.67
N SER A 418 3.46 10.51 -13.78
CA SER A 418 3.85 9.10 -13.92
C SER A 418 2.63 8.19 -13.90
N LEU A 419 1.67 8.46 -12.99
CA LEU A 419 0.43 7.70 -12.88
C LEU A 419 -0.40 7.76 -14.18
N LYS A 420 -0.51 8.94 -14.81
CA LYS A 420 -1.24 9.11 -16.09
C LYS A 420 -0.58 8.37 -17.25
N LYS A 421 0.73 8.12 -17.19
CA LYS A 421 1.47 7.41 -18.26
C LYS A 421 1.29 5.91 -18.17
N ALA A 422 1.20 5.34 -16.97
CA ALA A 422 1.12 3.91 -16.75
C ALA A 422 -0.06 3.26 -17.47
N ALA A 423 0.16 2.06 -18.02
CA ALA A 423 -0.89 1.29 -18.71
C ALA A 423 -1.89 0.72 -17.71
N VAL A 424 -1.39 0.16 -16.60
CA VAL A 424 -2.19 -0.34 -15.48
C VAL A 424 -1.72 0.33 -14.19
N ILE A 425 -2.65 0.87 -13.42
CA ILE A 425 -2.42 1.39 -12.08
C ILE A 425 -3.05 0.47 -11.05
N HIS A 426 -2.34 0.21 -9.95
CA HIS A 426 -2.71 -0.79 -8.97
C HIS A 426 -2.82 -0.18 -7.57
N TYR A 427 -4.02 -0.27 -6.98
CA TYR A 427 -4.32 0.19 -5.62
C TYR A 427 -3.97 -0.87 -4.57
N ASN A 428 -2.87 -1.61 -4.81
CA ASN A 428 -2.39 -2.57 -3.82
C ASN A 428 -2.07 -1.87 -2.51
N GLY A 429 -2.40 -2.52 -1.39
CA GLY A 429 -2.33 -1.95 -0.05
C GLY A 429 -3.70 -1.87 0.63
N GLN A 430 -3.74 -1.27 1.80
CA GLN A 430 -4.94 -1.25 2.63
C GLN A 430 -5.96 -0.17 2.21
N SER A 431 -5.49 0.94 1.64
CA SER A 431 -6.33 2.08 1.27
C SER A 431 -6.95 1.87 -0.11
N LYS A 432 -7.86 0.89 -0.24
CA LYS A 432 -8.56 0.60 -1.49
C LYS A 432 -9.45 1.77 -1.94
N PRO A 433 -9.60 2.03 -3.24
CA PRO A 433 -10.32 3.21 -3.75
C PRO A 433 -11.82 3.19 -3.40
N TRP A 434 -12.40 2.03 -3.15
CA TRP A 434 -13.81 1.86 -2.73
C TRP A 434 -14.02 1.95 -1.23
N LEU A 435 -12.96 2.09 -0.42
CA LEU A 435 -13.04 2.24 1.02
C LEU A 435 -13.01 3.71 1.44
N PRO A 436 -13.60 4.07 2.60
CA PRO A 436 -13.48 5.42 3.16
C PRO A 436 -12.04 5.87 3.38
N ILE A 437 -11.13 4.93 3.69
CA ILE A 437 -9.69 5.17 3.88
C ILE A 437 -8.91 5.29 2.57
N GLY A 438 -9.56 5.15 1.41
CA GLY A 438 -8.94 5.35 0.10
C GLY A 438 -8.46 6.78 -0.08
N PHE A 439 -7.32 6.96 -0.73
CA PHE A 439 -6.71 8.27 -0.92
C PHE A 439 -7.54 9.13 -1.90
N GLU A 440 -8.10 10.24 -1.42
CA GLU A 440 -8.97 11.14 -2.21
C GLU A 440 -8.31 11.62 -3.50
N ARG A 441 -7.01 11.94 -3.47
CA ARG A 441 -6.25 12.40 -4.63
C ARG A 441 -6.16 11.34 -5.74
N LEU A 442 -6.14 10.07 -5.38
CA LEU A 442 -5.96 8.93 -6.31
C LEU A 442 -7.29 8.29 -6.70
N ARG A 443 -8.34 8.45 -5.88
CA ARG A 443 -9.67 7.86 -6.09
C ARG A 443 -10.31 8.22 -7.44
N PRO A 444 -10.20 9.46 -7.97
CA PRO A 444 -10.82 9.83 -9.26
C PRO A 444 -10.39 8.98 -10.46
N PHE A 445 -9.17 8.43 -10.44
CA PHE A 445 -8.70 7.55 -11.51
C PHE A 445 -9.42 6.21 -11.54
N TRP A 446 -10.02 5.80 -10.43
CA TRP A 446 -10.82 4.61 -10.29
C TRP A 446 -12.33 4.90 -10.47
N THR A 447 -12.85 5.94 -9.81
CA THR A 447 -14.28 6.25 -9.82
C THR A 447 -14.82 6.62 -11.19
N LYS A 448 -13.99 7.15 -12.09
CA LYS A 448 -14.40 7.47 -13.47
C LYS A 448 -14.91 6.26 -14.27
N TYR A 449 -14.58 5.03 -13.83
CA TYR A 449 -15.02 3.79 -14.47
C TYR A 449 -16.19 3.12 -13.73
N VAL A 450 -16.64 3.70 -12.63
CA VAL A 450 -17.86 3.23 -11.92
C VAL A 450 -19.09 3.58 -12.75
N ASN A 451 -19.96 2.59 -12.96
CA ASN A 451 -21.21 2.81 -13.71
C ASN A 451 -22.27 3.49 -12.83
N TYR A 452 -22.16 4.81 -12.66
CA TYR A 452 -23.14 5.60 -11.90
C TYR A 452 -24.52 5.71 -12.58
N SER A 453 -24.66 5.31 -13.85
CA SER A 453 -25.96 5.23 -14.50
C SER A 453 -26.79 4.04 -14.05
N SER A 454 -26.17 3.05 -13.46
CA SER A 454 -26.85 1.88 -12.89
C SER A 454 -27.67 2.25 -11.65
N ASP A 455 -28.96 1.88 -11.63
CA ASP A 455 -29.85 2.07 -10.46
C ASP A 455 -29.34 1.36 -9.22
N PHE A 456 -28.64 0.23 -9.38
CA PHE A 456 -28.07 -0.51 -8.26
C PHE A 456 -26.97 0.30 -7.58
N VAL A 457 -26.12 0.98 -8.34
CA VAL A 457 -25.04 1.83 -7.79
C VAL A 457 -25.64 3.04 -7.08
N ARG A 458 -26.59 3.74 -7.72
CA ARG A 458 -27.25 4.92 -7.15
C ARG A 458 -28.04 4.58 -5.88
N ASN A 459 -28.89 3.56 -5.94
CA ASN A 459 -29.77 3.19 -4.82
C ASN A 459 -29.01 2.60 -3.63
N CYS A 460 -27.76 2.20 -3.80
CA CYS A 460 -26.89 1.74 -2.73
C CYS A 460 -25.91 2.83 -2.24
N HIS A 461 -26.05 4.06 -2.73
CA HIS A 461 -25.23 5.21 -2.32
C HIS A 461 -23.71 4.90 -2.36
N ILE A 462 -23.27 4.28 -3.44
CA ILE A 462 -21.87 3.87 -3.57
C ILE A 462 -21.01 5.11 -3.81
N LEU A 463 -20.06 5.36 -2.90
CA LEU A 463 -19.11 6.48 -2.92
C LEU A 463 -19.78 7.87 -2.93
N GLU A 464 -21.04 7.97 -2.56
CA GLU A 464 -21.65 9.24 -2.17
C GLU A 464 -21.08 9.65 -0.81
N SER A 465 -20.32 10.77 -0.78
CA SER A 465 -19.75 11.36 0.44
C SER A 465 -20.77 12.24 1.15
#